data_d6edeca5e0a223bc8adea47f0c146a2a
#
_entry.id   d6edeca5e0a223bc8adea47f0c146a2a
#
_cell.length_a   1.000
_cell.length_b   1.000
_cell.length_c   1.000
_cell.angle_alpha   90.00
_cell.angle_beta   90.00
_cell.angle_gamma   90.00
#
_symmetry.space_group_name_H-M   'P 1'
#
loop_
_entity.id
_entity.type
_entity.pdbx_description
1 polymer ?
#
loop_
_entity_poly.entity_id
_entity_poly.type
_entity_poly.pdbx_seq_one_letter_code
_entity_poly.pdbx_strand_id
1 'polypeptide(L)'
;MKKVILFFLFLFCSLSFGQVESFESDYIQMLKEDIQGVSRQIVAENLSLTEDQANKFWPIYDEYDAAYDKLVDERVKVIEEYIMNYYGIDDEVGKDLISKSFDLKYRAIDIQKEYIDKMLEVLPISVVGKFFQIDNRIAAIIDISRMASLPLLREEE
;
A
#
# COMPACT_ATOMS: atom_id res chain seq x y z
N MET A 1 29.47 33.59 -33.45
CA MET A 1 29.46 32.19 -33.00
C MET A 1 29.30 32.02 -31.46
N LYS A 2 29.39 33.08 -30.64
CA LYS A 2 29.26 32.98 -29.16
C LYS A 2 27.82 33.07 -28.62
N LYS A 3 26.84 33.46 -29.44
CA LYS A 3 25.42 33.62 -29.00
C LYS A 3 24.55 32.37 -29.14
N VAL A 4 25.00 31.35 -29.89
CA VAL A 4 24.24 30.12 -30.13
C VAL A 4 24.46 29.09 -29.01
N ILE A 5 25.58 29.16 -28.29
CA ILE A 5 25.93 28.24 -27.23
C ILE A 5 25.08 28.48 -25.93
N LEU A 6 24.68 29.73 -25.69
CA LEU A 6 23.87 30.09 -24.51
C LEU A 6 22.42 29.62 -24.59
N PHE A 7 21.89 29.43 -25.80
CA PHE A 7 20.51 28.97 -25.99
C PHE A 7 20.35 27.46 -25.79
N PHE A 8 21.41 26.69 -26.00
CA PHE A 8 21.39 25.25 -25.83
C PHE A 8 21.51 24.80 -24.36
N LEU A 9 22.08 25.65 -23.50
CA LEU A 9 22.23 25.34 -22.07
C LEU A 9 20.91 25.51 -21.28
N PHE A 10 19.96 26.29 -21.80
CA PHE A 10 18.66 26.53 -21.16
C PHE A 10 17.62 25.45 -21.49
N LEU A 11 17.84 24.67 -22.58
CA LEU A 11 16.93 23.62 -23.02
C LEU A 11 17.13 22.29 -22.28
N PHE A 12 18.26 22.13 -21.57
CA PHE A 12 18.59 20.86 -20.89
C PHE A 12 18.08 20.78 -19.43
N CYS A 13 17.61 21.90 -18.87
CA CYS A 13 17.13 21.96 -17.48
C CYS A 13 15.65 21.60 -17.32
N SER A 14 14.89 21.49 -18.43
CA SER A 14 13.43 21.22 -18.36
C SER A 14 13.06 19.74 -18.51
N LEU A 15 14.02 18.84 -18.74
CA LEU A 15 13.76 17.41 -18.91
C LEU A 15 13.82 16.60 -17.61
N SER A 16 14.31 17.18 -16.51
CA SER A 16 14.50 16.44 -15.25
C SER A 16 13.28 16.45 -14.32
N PHE A 17 12.35 17.38 -14.48
CA PHE A 17 11.14 17.47 -13.65
C PHE A 17 10.04 16.48 -14.06
N GLY A 18 9.91 16.17 -15.34
CA GLY A 18 8.88 15.26 -15.84
C GLY A 18 9.10 13.77 -15.50
N GLN A 19 10.33 13.37 -15.17
CA GLN A 19 10.63 11.97 -14.84
C GLN A 19 10.30 11.61 -13.38
N VAL A 20 10.28 12.58 -12.48
CA VAL A 20 9.94 12.34 -11.06
C VAL A 20 8.42 12.20 -10.92
N GLU A 21 7.63 13.08 -11.56
CA GLU A 21 6.17 12.99 -11.54
C GLU A 21 5.60 11.70 -12.19
N SER A 22 6.23 11.21 -13.26
CA SER A 22 5.78 9.97 -13.91
C SER A 22 6.08 8.74 -13.04
N PHE A 23 7.25 8.68 -12.40
CA PHE A 23 7.63 7.59 -11.51
C PHE A 23 6.73 7.50 -10.29
N GLU A 24 6.38 8.65 -9.71
CA GLU A 24 5.49 8.77 -8.54
C GLU A 24 4.06 8.30 -8.88
N SER A 25 3.50 8.76 -10.00
CA SER A 25 2.17 8.35 -10.49
C SER A 25 2.11 6.86 -10.80
N ASP A 26 3.09 6.34 -11.53
CA ASP A 26 3.16 4.92 -11.92
C ASP A 26 3.33 4.01 -10.70
N TYR A 27 4.11 4.43 -9.69
CA TYR A 27 4.32 3.69 -8.45
C TYR A 27 3.04 3.61 -7.58
N ILE A 28 2.33 4.74 -7.43
CA ILE A 28 1.07 4.79 -6.69
C ILE A 28 0.00 3.95 -7.39
N GLN A 29 -0.06 3.99 -8.72
CA GLN A 29 -1.00 3.19 -9.49
C GLN A 29 -0.68 1.69 -9.35
N MET A 30 0.59 1.29 -9.43
CA MET A 30 1.04 -0.08 -9.22
C MET A 30 0.67 -0.59 -7.80
N LEU A 31 0.85 0.24 -6.75
CA LEU A 31 0.43 -0.11 -5.39
C LEU A 31 -1.08 -0.34 -5.28
N LYS A 32 -1.90 0.41 -6.00
CA LYS A 32 -3.36 0.26 -6.00
C LYS A 32 -3.81 -0.96 -6.81
N GLU A 33 -3.27 -1.16 -8.00
CA GLU A 33 -3.66 -2.25 -8.91
C GLU A 33 -3.23 -3.63 -8.39
N ASP A 34 -2.00 -3.77 -7.86
CA ASP A 34 -1.49 -5.04 -7.34
C ASP A 34 -2.22 -5.50 -6.07
N ILE A 35 -2.70 -4.57 -5.25
CA ILE A 35 -3.32 -4.91 -3.96
C ILE A 35 -4.78 -5.35 -4.14
N GLN A 36 -5.56 -4.67 -4.98
CA GLN A 36 -7.02 -4.84 -5.06
C GLN A 36 -7.48 -6.04 -5.90
N GLY A 37 -6.77 -6.40 -6.96
CA GLY A 37 -7.18 -7.48 -7.87
C GLY A 37 -6.58 -8.83 -7.56
N VAL A 38 -5.33 -8.85 -7.09
CA VAL A 38 -4.55 -10.09 -6.94
C VAL A 38 -4.86 -10.80 -5.62
N SER A 39 -5.17 -10.07 -4.54
CA SER A 39 -5.43 -10.65 -3.23
C SER A 39 -6.62 -11.61 -3.23
N ARG A 40 -7.75 -11.20 -3.82
CA ARG A 40 -8.95 -12.04 -3.93
C ARG A 40 -8.68 -13.30 -4.75
N GLN A 41 -7.93 -13.19 -5.85
CA GLN A 41 -7.58 -14.34 -6.67
C GLN A 41 -6.69 -15.33 -5.90
N ILE A 42 -5.65 -14.82 -5.21
CA ILE A 42 -4.76 -15.67 -4.38
C ILE A 42 -5.56 -16.40 -3.30
N VAL A 43 -6.48 -15.71 -2.62
CA VAL A 43 -7.36 -16.34 -1.62
C VAL A 43 -8.21 -17.42 -2.27
N ALA A 44 -8.88 -17.15 -3.41
CA ALA A 44 -9.72 -18.12 -4.11
C ALA A 44 -8.96 -19.36 -4.58
N GLU A 45 -7.74 -19.20 -5.06
CA GLU A 45 -6.90 -20.31 -5.54
C GLU A 45 -6.35 -21.17 -4.40
N ASN A 46 -6.14 -20.59 -3.22
CA ASN A 46 -5.50 -21.27 -2.10
C ASN A 46 -6.46 -21.74 -0.99
N LEU A 47 -7.68 -21.21 -0.94
CA LEU A 47 -8.67 -21.54 0.08
C LEU A 47 -9.74 -22.47 -0.51
N SER A 48 -9.59 -23.80 -0.26
CA SER A 48 -10.57 -24.78 -0.70
C SER A 48 -11.82 -24.70 0.18
N LEU A 49 -12.91 -24.15 -0.34
CA LEU A 49 -14.20 -24.00 0.35
C LEU A 49 -15.23 -24.95 -0.25
N THR A 50 -16.09 -25.53 0.60
CA THR A 50 -17.35 -26.13 0.15
C THR A 50 -18.30 -25.02 -0.30
N GLU A 51 -19.38 -25.37 -1.01
CA GLU A 51 -20.38 -24.40 -1.46
C GLU A 51 -21.01 -23.64 -0.26
N ASP A 52 -21.38 -24.33 0.83
CA ASP A 52 -21.90 -23.72 2.05
C ASP A 52 -20.88 -22.75 2.69
N GLN A 53 -19.60 -23.15 2.74
CA GLN A 53 -18.54 -22.30 3.26
C GLN A 53 -18.29 -21.08 2.37
N ALA A 54 -18.30 -21.23 1.05
CA ALA A 54 -18.13 -20.15 0.11
C ALA A 54 -19.24 -19.10 0.22
N ASN A 55 -20.48 -19.54 0.36
CA ASN A 55 -21.65 -18.67 0.54
C ASN A 55 -21.60 -17.84 1.84
N LYS A 56 -20.89 -18.31 2.85
CA LYS A 56 -20.66 -17.59 4.13
C LYS A 56 -19.40 -16.75 4.10
N PHE A 57 -18.33 -17.23 3.46
CA PHE A 57 -17.02 -16.59 3.46
C PHE A 57 -16.97 -15.33 2.59
N TRP A 58 -17.40 -15.43 1.32
CA TRP A 58 -17.21 -14.35 0.37
C TRP A 58 -17.91 -13.03 0.73
N PRO A 59 -19.13 -13.02 1.27
CA PRO A 59 -19.74 -11.76 1.72
C PRO A 59 -18.93 -11.06 2.81
N ILE A 60 -18.38 -11.81 3.78
CA ILE A 60 -17.56 -11.24 4.86
C ILE A 60 -16.21 -10.79 4.31
N TYR A 61 -15.63 -11.56 3.37
CA TYR A 61 -14.39 -11.17 2.70
C TYR A 61 -14.55 -9.88 1.88
N ASP A 62 -15.65 -9.71 1.17
CA ASP A 62 -15.91 -8.50 0.38
C ASP A 62 -16.05 -7.24 1.27
N GLU A 63 -16.63 -7.38 2.47
CA GLU A 63 -16.62 -6.31 3.47
C GLU A 63 -15.24 -6.02 4.02
N TYR A 64 -14.43 -7.06 4.30
CA TYR A 64 -13.06 -6.96 4.74
C TYR A 64 -12.20 -6.21 3.70
N ASP A 65 -12.27 -6.65 2.46
CA ASP A 65 -11.54 -6.08 1.33
C ASP A 65 -11.87 -4.59 1.16
N ALA A 66 -13.16 -4.23 1.15
CA ALA A 66 -13.60 -2.84 1.08
C ALA A 66 -13.17 -1.97 2.29
N ALA A 67 -13.04 -2.56 3.48
CA ALA A 67 -12.52 -1.85 4.66
C ALA A 67 -11.01 -1.62 4.54
N TYR A 68 -10.30 -2.62 4.02
CA TYR A 68 -8.84 -2.55 3.80
C TYR A 68 -8.47 -1.56 2.68
N ASP A 69 -9.27 -1.48 1.61
CA ASP A 69 -9.09 -0.52 0.51
C ASP A 69 -9.07 0.92 0.99
N LYS A 70 -9.97 1.28 1.91
CA LYS A 70 -9.97 2.62 2.53
C LYS A 70 -8.68 2.92 3.27
N LEU A 71 -8.14 1.91 3.95
CA LEU A 71 -6.87 2.03 4.66
C LEU A 71 -5.69 2.19 3.69
N VAL A 72 -5.74 1.50 2.54
CA VAL A 72 -4.76 1.63 1.45
C VAL A 72 -4.78 3.05 0.89
N ASP A 73 -5.96 3.63 0.63
CA ASP A 73 -6.08 5.02 0.17
C ASP A 73 -5.50 6.04 1.15
N GLU A 74 -5.69 5.83 2.45
CA GLU A 74 -5.09 6.67 3.47
C GLU A 74 -3.56 6.50 3.53
N ARG A 75 -3.07 5.27 3.39
CA ARG A 75 -1.64 4.97 3.33
C ARG A 75 -0.96 5.64 2.14
N VAL A 76 -1.61 5.64 0.97
CA VAL A 76 -1.12 6.37 -0.21
C VAL A 76 -0.93 7.85 0.10
N LYS A 77 -1.88 8.50 0.76
CA LYS A 77 -1.75 9.91 1.14
C LYS A 77 -0.56 10.19 2.07
N VAL A 78 -0.28 9.27 3.01
CA VAL A 78 0.91 9.39 3.88
C VAL A 78 2.20 9.22 3.09
N ILE A 79 2.23 8.33 2.09
CA ILE A 79 3.37 8.16 1.20
C ILE A 79 3.57 9.41 0.32
N GLU A 80 2.50 9.95 -0.26
CA GLU A 80 2.52 11.19 -1.04
C GLU A 80 3.08 12.36 -0.20
N GLU A 81 2.62 12.49 1.04
CA GLU A 81 3.11 13.51 1.98
C GLU A 81 4.61 13.32 2.29
N TYR A 82 5.07 12.08 2.46
CA TYR A 82 6.48 11.76 2.63
C TYR A 82 7.30 12.19 1.40
N ILE A 83 6.85 11.83 0.19
CA ILE A 83 7.57 12.14 -1.06
C ILE A 83 7.64 13.65 -1.29
N MET A 84 6.53 14.38 -1.08
CA MET A 84 6.50 15.84 -1.23
C MET A 84 7.48 16.56 -0.30
N ASN A 85 7.71 16.02 0.89
CA ASN A 85 8.61 16.62 1.88
C ASN A 85 10.01 16.01 1.87
N TYR A 86 10.30 15.03 1.01
CA TYR A 86 11.51 14.21 1.05
C TYR A 86 12.84 14.98 1.11
N TYR A 87 12.92 16.15 0.46
CA TYR A 87 14.14 16.98 0.42
C TYR A 87 14.26 17.99 1.57
N GLY A 88 13.27 18.08 2.45
CA GLY A 88 13.27 19.06 3.54
C GLY A 88 12.28 18.70 4.64
N ILE A 89 12.32 17.44 5.10
CA ILE A 89 11.47 16.97 6.22
C ILE A 89 12.02 17.60 7.51
N ASP A 90 11.22 18.49 8.11
CA ASP A 90 11.49 19.01 9.43
C ASP A 90 11.04 18.01 10.53
N ASP A 91 11.42 18.29 11.77
CA ASP A 91 11.12 17.47 12.94
C ASP A 91 9.62 17.27 13.17
N GLU A 92 8.78 18.26 12.89
CA GLU A 92 7.34 18.20 13.11
C GLU A 92 6.68 17.29 12.07
N VAL A 93 6.96 17.52 10.80
CA VAL A 93 6.48 16.69 9.69
C VAL A 93 6.97 15.24 9.84
N GLY A 94 8.24 15.03 10.19
CA GLY A 94 8.78 13.69 10.40
C GLY A 94 8.09 12.93 11.52
N LYS A 95 7.83 13.57 12.67
CA LYS A 95 7.10 12.97 13.80
C LYS A 95 5.65 12.64 13.43
N ASP A 96 4.98 13.51 12.69
CA ASP A 96 3.60 13.31 12.24
C ASP A 96 3.50 12.12 11.26
N LEU A 97 4.39 12.02 10.28
CA LEU A 97 4.45 10.90 9.34
C LEU A 97 4.68 9.55 10.05
N ILE A 98 5.58 9.52 11.06
CA ILE A 98 5.80 8.33 11.88
C ILE A 98 4.53 7.97 12.65
N SER A 99 3.86 8.94 13.27
CA SER A 99 2.62 8.74 14.01
C SER A 99 1.50 8.19 13.11
N LYS A 100 1.28 8.81 11.95
CA LYS A 100 0.32 8.35 10.93
C LYS A 100 0.62 6.91 10.47
N SER A 101 1.91 6.58 10.30
CA SER A 101 2.33 5.24 9.91
C SER A 101 2.01 4.18 10.97
N PHE A 102 2.16 4.50 12.26
CA PHE A 102 1.75 3.62 13.34
C PHE A 102 0.24 3.46 13.43
N ASP A 103 -0.53 4.56 13.31
CA ASP A 103 -1.99 4.53 13.32
C ASP A 103 -2.53 3.60 12.21
N LEU A 104 -2.01 3.73 10.99
CA LEU A 104 -2.38 2.85 9.88
C LEU A 104 -2.08 1.38 10.16
N LYS A 105 -0.96 1.06 10.84
CA LYS A 105 -0.64 -0.32 11.22
C LYS A 105 -1.60 -0.87 12.27
N TYR A 106 -1.94 -0.09 13.29
CA TYR A 106 -2.89 -0.52 14.32
C TYR A 106 -4.27 -0.74 13.72
N ARG A 107 -4.74 0.17 12.88
CA ARG A 107 -6.04 0.04 12.20
C ARG A 107 -6.09 -1.16 11.25
N ALA A 108 -4.99 -1.50 10.58
CA ALA A 108 -4.91 -2.72 9.76
C ALA A 108 -5.12 -3.98 10.61
N ILE A 109 -4.50 -4.03 11.79
CA ILE A 109 -4.66 -5.14 12.75
C ILE A 109 -6.10 -5.19 13.28
N ASP A 110 -6.69 -4.04 13.61
CA ASP A 110 -8.06 -3.97 14.12
C ASP A 110 -9.08 -4.45 13.07
N ILE A 111 -8.94 -4.01 11.80
CA ILE A 111 -9.75 -4.49 10.68
C ILE A 111 -9.60 -6.01 10.53
N GLN A 112 -8.36 -6.51 10.45
CA GLN A 112 -8.12 -7.95 10.30
C GLN A 112 -8.77 -8.73 11.45
N LYS A 113 -8.59 -8.28 12.69
CA LYS A 113 -9.17 -8.92 13.86
C LYS A 113 -10.70 -8.93 13.81
N GLU A 114 -11.34 -7.80 13.51
CA GLU A 114 -12.79 -7.69 13.41
C GLU A 114 -13.38 -8.71 12.43
N TYR A 115 -12.80 -8.80 11.22
CA TYR A 115 -13.32 -9.69 10.19
C TYR A 115 -12.97 -11.16 10.43
N ILE A 116 -11.85 -11.47 11.05
CA ILE A 116 -11.54 -12.82 11.54
C ILE A 116 -12.58 -13.26 12.60
N ASP A 117 -12.92 -12.40 13.55
CA ASP A 117 -13.92 -12.68 14.57
C ASP A 117 -15.31 -12.93 13.90
N LYS A 118 -15.73 -12.11 12.93
CA LYS A 118 -16.97 -12.34 12.15
C LYS A 118 -16.96 -13.68 11.39
N MET A 119 -15.82 -14.04 10.77
CA MET A 119 -15.68 -15.32 10.07
C MET A 119 -15.77 -16.51 11.02
N LEU A 120 -15.20 -16.40 12.22
CA LEU A 120 -15.24 -17.47 13.24
C LEU A 120 -16.65 -17.75 13.78
N GLU A 121 -17.58 -16.81 13.68
CA GLU A 121 -18.99 -17.02 14.06
C GLU A 121 -19.71 -17.99 13.12
N VAL A 122 -19.30 -18.10 11.84
CA VAL A 122 -20.04 -18.83 10.80
C VAL A 122 -19.24 -19.90 10.08
N LEU A 123 -17.91 -19.95 10.29
CA LEU A 123 -16.98 -20.84 9.61
C LEU A 123 -16.10 -21.60 10.61
N PRO A 124 -15.66 -22.84 10.27
CA PRO A 124 -14.76 -23.59 11.11
C PRO A 124 -13.36 -22.95 11.16
N ILE A 125 -12.70 -23.11 12.32
CA ILE A 125 -11.34 -22.58 12.56
C ILE A 125 -10.32 -23.03 11.51
N SER A 126 -10.47 -24.21 10.91
CA SER A 126 -9.58 -24.70 9.85
C SER A 126 -9.64 -23.85 8.57
N VAL A 127 -10.81 -23.29 8.24
CA VAL A 127 -11.01 -22.38 7.11
C VAL A 127 -10.48 -21.00 7.46
N VAL A 128 -10.90 -20.45 8.60
CA VAL A 128 -10.51 -19.10 9.03
C VAL A 128 -9.00 -19.00 9.29
N GLY A 129 -8.44 -20.03 9.94
CA GLY A 129 -6.98 -20.08 10.20
C GLY A 129 -6.16 -20.18 8.90
N LYS A 130 -6.65 -20.91 7.89
CA LYS A 130 -5.99 -20.98 6.59
C LYS A 130 -6.08 -19.63 5.86
N PHE A 131 -7.24 -18.98 5.87
CA PHE A 131 -7.41 -17.62 5.35
C PHE A 131 -6.43 -16.66 6.02
N PHE A 132 -6.39 -16.62 7.36
CA PHE A 132 -5.47 -15.78 8.12
C PHE A 132 -4.00 -15.97 7.71
N GLN A 133 -3.57 -17.22 7.47
CA GLN A 133 -2.21 -17.50 7.00
C GLN A 133 -1.95 -16.98 5.58
N ILE A 134 -2.94 -17.10 4.68
CA ILE A 134 -2.84 -16.58 3.30
C ILE A 134 -2.75 -15.06 3.33
N ASP A 135 -3.65 -14.41 4.05
CA ASP A 135 -3.75 -12.97 4.20
C ASP A 135 -2.46 -12.35 4.75
N ASN A 136 -1.89 -12.93 5.81
CA ASN A 136 -0.60 -12.47 6.35
C ASN A 136 0.57 -12.63 5.35
N ARG A 137 0.55 -13.64 4.48
CA ARG A 137 1.57 -13.79 3.43
C ARG A 137 1.43 -12.72 2.36
N ILE A 138 0.20 -12.43 1.95
CA ILE A 138 -0.09 -11.35 1.00
C ILE A 138 0.39 -10.02 1.57
N ALA A 139 -0.02 -9.69 2.80
CA ALA A 139 0.40 -8.48 3.50
C ALA A 139 1.92 -8.34 3.60
N ALA A 140 2.63 -9.43 3.92
CA ALA A 140 4.09 -9.42 4.00
C ALA A 140 4.76 -9.13 2.64
N ILE A 141 4.26 -9.72 1.54
CA ILE A 141 4.78 -9.48 0.20
C ILE A 141 4.57 -8.01 -0.20
N ILE A 142 3.38 -7.47 0.05
CA ILE A 142 3.04 -6.07 -0.21
C ILE A 142 3.95 -5.13 0.60
N ASP A 143 4.16 -5.43 1.88
CA ASP A 143 5.02 -4.62 2.76
C ASP A 143 6.48 -4.61 2.30
N ILE A 144 7.01 -5.77 1.87
CA ILE A 144 8.37 -5.87 1.31
C ILE A 144 8.49 -5.03 0.04
N SER A 145 7.55 -5.18 -0.90
CA SER A 145 7.55 -4.43 -2.16
C SER A 145 7.51 -2.93 -1.92
N ARG A 146 6.65 -2.48 -0.99
CA ARG A 146 6.54 -1.07 -0.60
C ARG A 146 7.82 -0.54 0.03
N MET A 147 8.41 -1.27 0.99
CA MET A 147 9.64 -0.85 1.65
C MET A 147 10.83 -0.77 0.69
N ALA A 148 10.89 -1.68 -0.29
CA ALA A 148 11.96 -1.69 -1.28
C ALA A 148 11.88 -0.50 -2.26
N SER A 149 10.71 0.08 -2.43
CA SER A 149 10.47 1.15 -3.41
C SER A 149 10.56 2.56 -2.83
N LEU A 150 10.42 2.72 -1.51
CA LEU A 150 10.52 4.03 -0.85
C LEU A 150 11.98 4.35 -0.51
N PRO A 151 12.47 5.55 -0.88
CA PRO A 151 13.82 5.98 -0.49
C PRO A 151 13.89 6.19 1.02
N LEU A 152 15.07 5.94 1.61
CA LEU A 152 15.32 6.28 3.00
C LEU A 152 15.52 7.80 3.16
N LEU A 153 15.17 8.33 4.33
CA LEU A 153 15.49 9.71 4.69
C LEU A 153 16.98 10.00 4.50
N ARG A 154 17.27 11.20 4.00
CA ARG A 154 18.66 11.69 3.92
C ARG A 154 19.08 12.16 5.30
N GLU A 155 20.31 11.81 5.69
CA GLU A 155 20.97 12.45 6.82
C GLU A 155 21.34 13.88 6.42
N GLU A 156 21.05 14.86 7.28
CA GLU A 156 21.56 16.22 7.09
C GLU A 156 23.10 16.17 7.30
N GLU A 157 23.85 16.66 6.30
CA GLU A 157 25.31 16.85 6.40
C GLU A 157 25.66 18.10 7.19
#